data_152e0cf913e3c247a22d2470efd9de10
#
_entry.id   152e0cf913e3c247a22d2470efd9de10
#
_cell.length_a   1.000
_cell.length_b   1.000
_cell.length_c   1.000
_cell.angle_alpha   90.00
_cell.angle_beta   90.00
_cell.angle_gamma   90.00
#
_symmetry.space_group_name_H-M   'P 1'
#
loop_
_entity.id
_entity.type
_entity.pdbx_description
1 polymer ?
#
loop_
_entity_poly.entity_id
_entity_poly.type
_entity_poly.pdbx_seq_one_letter_code
_entity_poly.pdbx_strand_id
1 'polypeptide(L)'
;MPIRRFTPAVLALAALAACSDGAPTGPGQPDVDPSLAQLNGEPIPTRQQQRPGTFLDKSDAELWSFVQASDGLVAVGLKAPGGVRGTWRGKILVDRNQKAQGRAAVLAQRGVQLVSADELLPVLQLRLADQDALSAIRKLPFVDYVEPVMVQQEIPQFAGVGGCGWGSAWTGDRQYTATGDVYSQKFTAMGIPAAWSYSTGAGIKIGLIDTGLSSGQGQFTTTFTSGQSTGRTLTLARISSQASAYDECGHGTRMAGIIAAPWDGQNVGGIAYRASLVSVRHASGVATVNSSDAAASVRLANQQGAQVIVMAWESLNWLWQVSDEIEYWHYGRQVLFFGAAGTSGCWDGILDSNVVFPADMPEVVAVTGVTYPGGGVPCGIHHGSDVELTSYLDVPSTGRYTADIVGMGGSSNATAVVGSVAALVWSRNPGFTRDQVRARLQQTAQYYPSRNGEEGYGLINAYRAVTGF
;
A
#
# COMPACT_ATOMS: atom_id res chain seq x y z
N MET A 1 13.91 73.70 -27.52
CA MET A 1 13.44 74.86 -26.72
C MET A 1 11.98 74.67 -26.38
N PRO A 2 11.52 75.06 -25.25
CA PRO A 2 12.06 74.95 -23.87
C PRO A 2 11.13 74.19 -22.90
N ILE A 3 11.66 73.57 -21.87
CA ILE A 3 11.76 74.03 -20.49
C ILE A 3 10.54 73.76 -19.58
N ARG A 4 10.79 72.88 -18.58
CA ARG A 4 10.47 72.98 -17.15
C ARG A 4 9.01 72.79 -16.69
N ARG A 5 8.66 72.12 -15.61
CA ARG A 5 9.23 72.10 -14.21
C ARG A 5 8.58 70.97 -13.40
N PHE A 6 9.39 70.28 -12.63
CA PHE A 6 9.40 70.07 -11.18
C PHE A 6 8.11 69.97 -10.38
N THR A 7 7.90 68.78 -9.84
CA THR A 7 7.64 68.29 -8.45
C THR A 7 6.72 69.07 -7.53
N PRO A 8 6.08 68.43 -6.53
CA PRO A 8 6.78 67.75 -5.47
C PRO A 8 6.17 66.38 -5.04
N ALA A 9 7.04 65.64 -4.35
CA ALA A 9 6.80 64.40 -3.66
C ALA A 9 5.80 64.59 -2.51
N VAL A 10 4.84 63.64 -2.40
CA VAL A 10 4.11 63.43 -1.16
C VAL A 10 4.67 62.16 -0.50
N LEU A 11 5.37 62.38 0.62
CA LEU A 11 5.75 61.32 1.55
C LEU A 11 4.46 60.70 2.12
N ALA A 12 4.16 59.47 1.75
CA ALA A 12 3.26 58.61 2.50
C ALA A 12 4.09 57.86 3.54
N LEU A 13 3.94 58.23 4.81
CA LEU A 13 4.40 57.41 5.92
C LEU A 13 3.69 56.07 5.88
N ALA A 14 4.39 55.02 5.47
CA ALA A 14 3.97 53.67 5.71
C ALA A 14 4.23 53.35 7.18
N ALA A 15 3.16 53.18 7.94
CA ALA A 15 3.23 52.63 9.29
C ALA A 15 3.77 51.18 9.18
N LEU A 16 4.96 50.98 9.71
CA LEU A 16 5.50 49.66 10.00
C LEU A 16 4.64 49.05 11.09
N ALA A 17 3.65 48.24 10.69
CA ALA A 17 3.08 47.27 11.58
C ALA A 17 4.17 46.24 11.86
N ALA A 18 4.70 46.22 13.05
CA ALA A 18 5.56 45.18 13.57
C ALA A 18 4.75 43.89 13.54
N CYS A 19 4.99 43.04 12.55
CA CYS A 19 4.66 41.62 12.66
C CYS A 19 5.57 41.09 13.78
N SER A 20 4.97 40.84 14.93
CA SER A 20 5.56 39.97 15.93
C SER A 20 5.80 38.63 15.26
N ASP A 21 7.07 38.28 15.09
CA ASP A 21 7.50 36.91 14.78
C ASP A 21 7.02 35.99 15.93
N GLY A 22 5.76 35.57 15.85
CA GLY A 22 5.35 34.36 16.50
C GLY A 22 6.14 33.25 15.81
N ALA A 23 7.14 32.70 16.51
CA ALA A 23 7.75 31.45 16.10
C ALA A 23 6.63 30.50 15.69
N PRO A 24 6.71 29.78 14.53
CA PRO A 24 5.74 28.77 14.19
C PRO A 24 5.76 27.79 15.36
N THR A 25 4.66 27.71 16.09
CA THR A 25 4.40 26.61 17.00
C THR A 25 4.54 25.39 16.13
N GLY A 26 5.60 24.61 16.37
CA GLY A 26 5.84 23.36 15.66
C GLY A 26 4.54 22.57 15.62
N PRO A 27 4.33 21.74 14.58
CA PRO A 27 3.11 20.98 14.43
C PRO A 27 2.81 20.33 15.77
N GLY A 28 1.68 20.73 16.37
CA GLY A 28 1.23 20.16 17.62
C GLY A 28 1.31 18.68 17.43
N GLN A 29 1.90 17.99 18.39
CA GLN A 29 1.87 16.54 18.39
C GLN A 29 0.44 16.14 18.04
N PRO A 30 0.20 15.16 17.16
CA PRO A 30 -1.12 14.61 17.06
C PRO A 30 -1.49 14.20 18.49
N ASP A 31 -2.41 14.93 19.10
CA ASP A 31 -3.11 14.42 20.27
C ASP A 31 -3.48 13.00 19.89
N VAL A 32 -3.20 12.06 20.79
CA VAL A 32 -3.64 10.67 20.60
C VAL A 32 -5.08 10.77 20.13
N ASP A 33 -5.32 10.45 18.85
CA ASP A 33 -6.61 10.67 18.22
C ASP A 33 -7.69 10.11 19.16
N PRO A 34 -8.69 10.87 19.58
CA PRO A 34 -9.74 10.35 20.47
C PRO A 34 -10.38 9.08 19.93
N SER A 35 -10.34 8.85 18.59
CA SER A 35 -10.75 7.59 17.98
C SER A 35 -9.86 6.42 18.37
N LEU A 36 -8.58 6.65 18.65
CA LEU A 36 -7.67 5.61 19.17
C LEU A 36 -8.00 5.26 20.64
N ALA A 37 -8.53 6.22 21.41
CA ALA A 37 -9.01 5.96 22.75
C ALA A 37 -10.29 5.10 22.77
N GLN A 38 -11.08 5.10 21.69
CA GLN A 38 -12.28 4.25 21.56
C GLN A 38 -11.97 2.80 21.18
N LEU A 39 -10.74 2.48 20.73
CA LEU A 39 -10.29 1.11 20.45
C LEU A 39 -10.12 0.23 21.71
N ASN A 40 -10.39 0.78 22.90
CA ASN A 40 -10.29 0.06 24.17
C ASN A 40 -11.27 -1.12 24.34
N GLY A 41 -12.14 -1.40 23.37
CA GLY A 41 -13.12 -2.48 23.42
C GLY A 41 -12.96 -3.56 22.34
N GLU A 42 -12.23 -3.28 21.26
CA GLU A 42 -12.03 -4.27 20.20
C GLU A 42 -10.89 -5.25 20.60
N PRO A 43 -11.09 -6.56 20.44
CA PRO A 43 -10.00 -7.51 20.59
C PRO A 43 -9.04 -7.31 19.41
N ILE A 44 -7.95 -6.56 19.65
CA ILE A 44 -6.86 -6.52 18.69
C ILE A 44 -6.30 -7.93 18.62
N PRO A 45 -6.27 -8.56 17.44
CA PRO A 45 -5.74 -9.92 17.30
C PRO A 45 -4.35 -9.98 17.92
N THR A 46 -4.14 -10.88 18.87
CA THR A 46 -2.81 -11.21 19.33
C THR A 46 -2.08 -11.80 18.16
N ARG A 47 -1.08 -11.09 17.61
CA ARG A 47 -0.21 -11.66 16.59
C ARG A 47 0.30 -12.99 17.12
N GLN A 48 0.06 -14.06 16.38
CA GLN A 48 0.74 -15.31 16.63
C GLN A 48 2.23 -15.07 16.47
N GLN A 49 2.98 -15.28 17.54
CA GLN A 49 4.40 -14.94 17.71
C GLN A 49 5.36 -15.75 16.84
N GLN A 50 4.88 -16.64 15.99
CA GLN A 50 5.71 -17.56 15.20
C GLN A 50 5.23 -17.61 13.76
N ARG A 51 5.62 -16.61 12.98
CA ARG A 51 5.58 -16.77 11.53
C ARG A 51 7.00 -17.01 11.02
N PRO A 52 7.24 -18.00 10.17
CA PRO A 52 8.55 -18.21 9.57
C PRO A 52 8.95 -16.96 8.78
N GLY A 53 10.25 -16.63 8.79
CA GLY A 53 10.78 -15.48 8.05
C GLY A 53 10.90 -14.18 8.85
N THR A 54 10.67 -14.15 10.16
CA THR A 54 10.91 -12.94 10.97
C THR A 54 12.37 -12.82 11.40
N PHE A 55 12.85 -11.57 11.50
CA PHE A 55 14.18 -11.30 12.05
C PHE A 55 14.24 -11.43 13.58
N LEU A 56 13.09 -11.56 14.26
CA LEU A 56 13.03 -11.69 15.72
C LEU A 56 13.68 -12.97 16.23
N ASP A 57 13.51 -14.07 15.49
CA ASP A 57 13.92 -15.40 15.89
C ASP A 57 15.36 -15.72 15.49
N LYS A 58 16.01 -14.84 14.70
CA LYS A 58 17.40 -15.03 14.27
C LYS A 58 18.35 -14.77 15.43
N SER A 59 19.40 -15.58 15.53
CA SER A 59 20.54 -15.29 16.39
C SER A 59 21.19 -13.96 16.04
N ASP A 60 21.95 -13.38 16.97
CA ASP A 60 22.68 -12.13 16.70
C ASP A 60 23.66 -12.27 15.55
N ALA A 61 24.29 -13.43 15.38
CA ALA A 61 25.23 -13.68 14.29
C ALA A 61 24.52 -13.76 12.92
N GLU A 62 23.38 -14.46 12.86
CA GLU A 62 22.57 -14.53 11.65
C GLU A 62 22.01 -13.16 11.26
N LEU A 63 21.45 -12.43 12.25
CA LEU A 63 20.92 -11.10 11.99
C LEU A 63 22.01 -10.14 11.57
N TRP A 64 23.21 -10.24 12.17
CA TRP A 64 24.34 -9.37 11.82
C TRP A 64 24.77 -9.53 10.36
N SER A 65 24.67 -10.71 9.78
CA SER A 65 24.96 -10.92 8.34
C SER A 65 24.04 -10.09 7.43
N PHE A 66 22.77 -9.98 7.76
CA PHE A 66 21.82 -9.13 7.03
C PHE A 66 22.06 -7.64 7.29
N VAL A 67 22.44 -7.29 8.53
CA VAL A 67 22.79 -5.91 8.88
C VAL A 67 24.04 -5.44 8.12
N GLN A 68 25.02 -6.30 7.99
CA GLN A 68 26.21 -6.01 7.17
C GLN A 68 25.85 -5.79 5.69
N ALA A 69 24.97 -6.62 5.14
CA ALA A 69 24.44 -6.44 3.78
C ALA A 69 23.65 -5.13 3.61
N SER A 70 23.13 -4.59 4.71
CA SER A 70 22.45 -3.27 4.79
C SER A 70 23.40 -2.11 5.11
N ASP A 71 24.70 -2.28 4.98
CA ASP A 71 25.72 -1.27 5.34
C ASP A 71 25.60 -0.80 6.81
N GLY A 72 25.29 -1.73 7.70
CA GLY A 72 25.07 -1.47 9.12
C GLY A 72 23.75 -0.82 9.47
N LEU A 73 22.85 -0.57 8.49
CA LEU A 73 21.59 0.12 8.70
C LEU A 73 20.52 -0.84 9.24
N VAL A 74 19.86 -0.41 10.31
CA VAL A 74 18.74 -1.12 10.92
C VAL A 74 17.59 -0.18 11.25
N ALA A 75 16.37 -0.72 11.23
CA ALA A 75 15.22 -0.12 11.88
C ALA A 75 15.01 -0.77 13.25
N VAL A 76 14.79 0.05 14.26
CA VAL A 76 14.56 -0.38 15.65
C VAL A 76 13.21 0.14 16.11
N GLY A 77 12.27 -0.77 16.32
CA GLY A 77 10.98 -0.46 16.92
C GLY A 77 11.08 -0.43 18.44
N LEU A 78 10.45 0.56 19.05
CA LEU A 78 10.36 0.69 20.51
C LEU A 78 8.98 0.27 21.01
N LYS A 79 8.91 -0.27 22.20
CA LYS A 79 7.67 -0.63 22.91
C LYS A 79 7.66 -0.04 24.31
N ALA A 80 6.49 0.03 24.94
CA ALA A 80 6.37 0.39 26.34
C ALA A 80 7.09 -0.65 27.22
N PRO A 81 7.76 -0.25 28.32
CA PRO A 81 8.32 -1.18 29.28
C PRO A 81 7.26 -2.16 29.78
N GLY A 82 7.56 -3.46 29.73
CA GLY A 82 6.60 -4.53 30.05
C GLY A 82 5.55 -4.82 28.97
N GLY A 83 5.56 -4.08 27.85
CA GLY A 83 4.70 -4.36 26.70
C GLY A 83 5.07 -5.68 26.02
N VAL A 84 4.07 -6.36 25.48
CA VAL A 84 4.28 -7.60 24.71
C VAL A 84 4.87 -7.22 23.34
N ARG A 85 5.96 -7.91 22.95
CA ARG A 85 6.61 -7.70 21.64
C ARG A 85 5.62 -7.93 20.50
N GLY A 86 5.75 -7.12 19.47
CA GLY A 86 4.97 -7.29 18.24
C GLY A 86 3.48 -7.00 18.39
N THR A 87 3.02 -6.33 19.45
CA THR A 87 1.62 -5.96 19.61
C THR A 87 1.41 -4.47 19.39
N TRP A 88 0.40 -4.12 18.61
CA TRP A 88 0.00 -2.72 18.41
C TRP A 88 -0.26 -1.98 19.74
N ARG A 89 -0.92 -2.63 20.71
CA ARG A 89 -1.13 -2.05 22.06
C ARG A 89 0.17 -1.68 22.77
N GLY A 90 1.23 -2.49 22.61
CA GLY A 90 2.53 -2.19 23.18
C GLY A 90 3.17 -0.93 22.60
N LYS A 91 2.81 -0.58 21.34
CA LYS A 91 3.36 0.54 20.59
C LYS A 91 2.57 1.83 20.73
N ILE A 92 1.24 1.78 20.68
CA ILE A 92 0.37 2.95 20.92
C ILE A 92 0.59 3.55 22.32
N LEU A 93 0.85 2.72 23.31
CA LEU A 93 1.04 3.15 24.69
C LEU A 93 2.44 3.72 24.97
N VAL A 94 3.32 3.81 23.97
CA VAL A 94 4.63 4.46 24.14
C VAL A 94 4.40 5.97 24.19
N ASP A 95 4.25 6.49 25.41
CA ASP A 95 4.14 7.92 25.62
C ASP A 95 5.46 8.66 25.22
N ARG A 96 5.38 10.00 25.12
CA ARG A 96 6.51 10.84 24.72
C ARG A 96 7.74 10.61 25.60
N ASN A 97 7.56 10.44 26.91
CA ASN A 97 8.65 10.25 27.84
C ASN A 97 9.30 8.88 27.67
N GLN A 98 8.50 7.83 27.49
CA GLN A 98 8.96 6.47 27.24
C GLN A 98 9.70 6.39 25.90
N LYS A 99 9.19 7.05 24.85
CA LYS A 99 9.88 7.16 23.55
C LYS A 99 11.24 7.85 23.70
N ALA A 100 11.31 8.94 24.47
CA ALA A 100 12.55 9.65 24.73
C ALA A 100 13.54 8.81 25.57
N GLN A 101 13.08 8.13 26.60
CA GLN A 101 13.90 7.22 27.41
C GLN A 101 14.42 6.04 26.59
N GLY A 102 13.57 5.40 25.80
CA GLY A 102 13.95 4.30 24.91
C GLY A 102 15.00 4.74 23.91
N ARG A 103 14.78 5.88 23.26
CA ARG A 103 15.75 6.49 22.34
C ARG A 103 17.09 6.77 23.04
N ALA A 104 17.07 7.43 24.20
CA ALA A 104 18.29 7.77 24.93
C ALA A 104 19.10 6.52 25.30
N ALA A 105 18.43 5.47 25.75
CA ALA A 105 19.11 4.25 26.16
C ALA A 105 19.66 3.45 24.94
N VAL A 106 18.98 3.47 23.80
CA VAL A 106 19.50 2.88 22.55
C VAL A 106 20.75 3.65 22.11
N LEU A 107 20.70 4.99 22.10
CA LEU A 107 21.82 5.83 21.67
C LEU A 107 23.00 5.84 22.65
N ALA A 108 22.81 5.43 23.89
CA ALA A 108 23.89 5.27 24.86
C ALA A 108 24.74 4.01 24.61
N GLN A 109 24.28 3.09 23.74
CA GLN A 109 25.05 1.89 23.43
C GLN A 109 26.25 2.23 22.54
N ARG A 110 27.39 1.59 22.83
CA ARG A 110 28.61 1.75 22.04
C ARG A 110 28.35 1.25 20.60
N GLY A 111 28.90 1.97 19.62
CA GLY A 111 28.81 1.55 18.21
C GLY A 111 27.44 1.86 17.57
N VAL A 112 26.57 2.62 18.23
CA VAL A 112 25.25 3.01 17.71
C VAL A 112 25.25 4.46 17.25
N GLN A 113 24.88 4.71 16.01
CA GLN A 113 24.72 6.04 15.44
C GLN A 113 23.27 6.23 14.99
N LEU A 114 22.66 7.35 15.41
CA LEU A 114 21.33 7.73 14.92
C LEU A 114 21.41 8.21 13.47
N VAL A 115 20.62 7.65 12.59
CA VAL A 115 20.40 8.13 11.22
C VAL A 115 19.16 9.00 11.17
N SER A 116 18.02 8.49 11.67
CA SER A 116 16.78 9.24 11.81
C SER A 116 15.91 8.68 12.93
N ALA A 117 14.99 9.50 13.43
CA ALA A 117 13.94 9.06 14.34
C ALA A 117 12.61 9.41 13.72
N ASP A 118 11.71 8.45 13.75
CA ASP A 118 10.37 8.65 13.24
C ASP A 118 9.55 9.53 14.20
N GLU A 119 8.84 10.52 13.65
CA GLU A 119 8.03 11.43 14.46
C GLU A 119 6.68 10.84 14.82
N LEU A 120 6.13 10.00 13.94
CA LEU A 120 4.82 9.40 14.07
C LEU A 120 4.87 8.10 14.88
N LEU A 121 5.74 7.20 14.49
CA LEU A 121 5.89 5.88 15.09
C LEU A 121 7.08 5.82 16.07
N PRO A 122 7.10 4.89 17.03
CA PRO A 122 8.22 4.70 17.93
C PRO A 122 9.34 3.89 17.24
N VAL A 123 9.85 4.39 16.11
CA VAL A 123 10.86 3.74 15.28
C VAL A 123 12.10 4.62 15.14
N LEU A 124 13.27 4.02 15.24
CA LEU A 124 14.57 4.65 15.00
C LEU A 124 15.26 3.97 13.83
N GLN A 125 15.87 4.76 12.94
CA GLN A 125 16.85 4.24 11.99
C GLN A 125 18.25 4.49 12.52
N LEU A 126 19.03 3.44 12.62
CA LEU A 126 20.36 3.46 13.22
C LEU A 126 21.37 2.85 12.25
N ARG A 127 22.62 3.27 12.42
CA ARG A 127 23.78 2.58 11.88
C ARG A 127 24.53 1.92 13.03
N LEU A 128 24.78 0.63 12.92
CA LEU A 128 25.51 -0.16 13.89
C LEU A 128 26.92 -0.44 13.39
N ALA A 129 27.90 -0.28 14.26
CA ALA A 129 29.30 -0.49 13.92
C ALA A 129 29.71 -1.96 13.88
N ASP A 130 29.10 -2.79 14.74
CA ASP A 130 29.47 -4.18 14.95
C ASP A 130 28.31 -5.01 15.55
N GLN A 131 28.50 -6.31 15.64
CA GLN A 131 27.56 -7.25 16.22
C GLN A 131 27.33 -7.01 17.71
N ASP A 132 28.32 -6.49 18.45
CA ASP A 132 28.18 -6.20 19.88
C ASP A 132 27.16 -5.08 20.09
N ALA A 133 27.14 -4.05 19.22
CA ALA A 133 26.13 -3.01 19.22
C ALA A 133 24.72 -3.59 18.98
N LEU A 134 24.58 -4.51 18.01
CA LEU A 134 23.32 -5.22 17.75
C LEU A 134 22.86 -6.01 18.99
N SER A 135 23.75 -6.81 19.58
CA SER A 135 23.45 -7.58 20.77
C SER A 135 23.06 -6.72 21.96
N ALA A 136 23.72 -5.56 22.12
CA ALA A 136 23.42 -4.62 23.20
C ALA A 136 22.02 -4.04 23.07
N ILE A 137 21.65 -3.54 21.88
CA ILE A 137 20.30 -2.94 21.70
C ILE A 137 19.19 -3.97 21.77
N ARG A 138 19.37 -5.20 21.28
CA ARG A 138 18.36 -6.28 21.37
C ARG A 138 18.01 -6.68 22.80
N LYS A 139 18.91 -6.48 23.75
CA LYS A 139 18.72 -6.79 25.18
C LYS A 139 17.95 -5.70 25.93
N LEU A 140 17.77 -4.52 25.35
CA LEU A 140 17.10 -3.42 26.02
C LEU A 140 15.59 -3.73 26.19
N PRO A 141 14.99 -3.47 27.36
CA PRO A 141 13.62 -3.91 27.67
C PRO A 141 12.53 -3.22 26.87
N PHE A 142 12.84 -2.06 26.29
CA PHE A 142 11.94 -1.27 25.46
C PHE A 142 12.20 -1.42 23.95
N VAL A 143 13.13 -2.26 23.54
CA VAL A 143 13.28 -2.62 22.14
C VAL A 143 12.29 -3.72 21.79
N ASP A 144 11.47 -3.45 20.79
CA ASP A 144 10.48 -4.39 20.25
C ASP A 144 11.12 -5.31 19.21
N TYR A 145 11.70 -4.70 18.20
CA TYR A 145 12.42 -5.40 17.13
C TYR A 145 13.66 -4.64 16.68
N VAL A 146 14.55 -5.36 16.04
CA VAL A 146 15.65 -4.84 15.22
C VAL A 146 15.59 -5.57 13.90
N GLU A 147 15.44 -4.85 12.81
CA GLU A 147 15.44 -5.42 11.46
C GLU A 147 16.41 -4.68 10.54
N PRO A 148 17.08 -5.37 9.58
CA PRO A 148 17.90 -4.71 8.59
C PRO A 148 17.02 -3.86 7.66
N VAL A 149 17.52 -2.71 7.23
CA VAL A 149 16.79 -1.83 6.29
C VAL A 149 16.72 -2.47 4.91
N MET A 150 17.82 -3.07 4.46
CA MET A 150 17.86 -3.84 3.22
C MET A 150 17.73 -5.31 3.51
N VAL A 151 16.75 -5.95 2.94
CA VAL A 151 16.58 -7.39 2.99
C VAL A 151 17.00 -7.94 1.65
N GLN A 152 18.18 -8.54 1.57
CA GLN A 152 18.56 -9.30 0.39
C GLN A 152 17.64 -10.52 0.30
N GLN A 153 16.71 -10.45 -0.61
CA GLN A 153 16.02 -11.64 -1.06
C GLN A 153 16.90 -12.26 -2.13
N GLU A 154 17.66 -13.27 -1.78
CA GLU A 154 18.16 -14.22 -2.77
C GLU A 154 16.96 -15.01 -3.29
N ILE A 155 16.23 -14.39 -4.21
CA ILE A 155 15.22 -15.09 -4.99
C ILE A 155 15.84 -15.30 -6.37
N PRO A 156 16.50 -16.44 -6.61
CA PRO A 156 17.14 -16.70 -7.90
C PRO A 156 16.17 -16.74 -9.07
N GLN A 157 14.85 -16.64 -8.85
CA GLN A 157 13.84 -17.03 -9.81
C GLN A 157 12.69 -16.06 -10.04
N PHE A 158 12.59 -14.95 -9.28
CA PHE A 158 11.60 -13.91 -9.61
C PHE A 158 12.03 -13.00 -10.77
N ALA A 159 13.23 -13.17 -11.29
CA ALA A 159 13.78 -12.40 -12.41
C ALA A 159 13.13 -12.72 -13.78
N GLY A 160 11.97 -13.31 -13.82
CA GLY A 160 11.30 -13.64 -15.09
C GLY A 160 9.81 -13.93 -14.99
N VAL A 161 9.26 -14.05 -13.80
CA VAL A 161 7.84 -14.42 -13.64
C VAL A 161 7.09 -13.29 -12.96
N GLY A 162 6.36 -12.52 -13.75
CA GLY A 162 5.23 -11.72 -13.30
C GLY A 162 5.52 -10.29 -12.86
N GLY A 163 6.75 -9.88 -12.59
CA GLY A 163 7.00 -8.55 -12.07
C GLY A 163 7.06 -7.47 -13.15
N CYS A 164 8.23 -7.30 -13.70
CA CYS A 164 8.50 -6.25 -14.67
C CYS A 164 8.24 -6.70 -16.10
N GLY A 165 7.78 -5.76 -16.92
CA GLY A 165 7.43 -5.94 -18.31
C GLY A 165 6.18 -5.16 -18.67
N TRP A 166 6.08 -4.73 -19.91
CA TRP A 166 4.95 -3.92 -20.36
C TRP A 166 3.73 -4.76 -20.76
N GLY A 167 3.80 -6.08 -20.59
CA GLY A 167 2.76 -7.03 -20.97
C GLY A 167 2.76 -7.32 -22.48
N SER A 168 2.05 -8.38 -22.85
CA SER A 168 1.74 -8.68 -24.25
C SER A 168 0.44 -8.04 -24.66
N ALA A 169 0.28 -7.74 -25.95
CA ALA A 169 -0.98 -7.22 -26.46
C ALA A 169 -2.15 -8.12 -26.05
N TRP A 170 -3.24 -7.51 -25.61
CA TRP A 170 -4.44 -8.23 -25.23
C TRP A 170 -5.11 -8.89 -26.43
N THR A 171 -5.20 -10.21 -26.39
CA THR A 171 -5.85 -11.03 -27.43
C THR A 171 -7.10 -11.73 -26.92
N GLY A 172 -7.46 -11.53 -25.65
CA GLY A 172 -8.66 -12.10 -25.04
C GLY A 172 -9.95 -11.44 -25.55
N ASP A 173 -11.06 -11.83 -24.94
CA ASP A 173 -12.37 -11.27 -25.23
C ASP A 173 -12.44 -9.77 -24.98
N ARG A 174 -13.27 -9.11 -25.78
CA ARG A 174 -13.51 -7.67 -25.65
C ARG A 174 -15.00 -7.41 -25.49
N GLN A 175 -15.32 -6.80 -24.36
CA GLN A 175 -16.60 -6.14 -24.11
C GLN A 175 -16.34 -4.63 -24.10
N TYR A 176 -17.37 -3.82 -24.23
CA TYR A 176 -17.21 -2.38 -24.33
C TYR A 176 -18.12 -1.66 -23.35
N THR A 177 -17.58 -0.63 -22.71
CA THR A 177 -18.36 0.34 -21.93
C THR A 177 -19.24 1.18 -22.85
N ALA A 178 -20.11 2.00 -22.29
CA ALA A 178 -20.92 2.93 -23.08
C ALA A 178 -20.09 3.97 -23.83
N THR A 179 -18.88 4.25 -23.42
CA THR A 179 -17.91 5.14 -24.09
C THR A 179 -17.03 4.43 -25.11
N GLY A 180 -17.04 3.11 -25.14
CA GLY A 180 -16.24 2.30 -26.07
C GLY A 180 -14.94 1.74 -25.47
N ASP A 181 -14.69 1.94 -24.18
CA ASP A 181 -13.51 1.41 -23.51
C ASP A 181 -13.63 -0.11 -23.33
N VAL A 182 -12.49 -0.81 -23.45
CA VAL A 182 -12.44 -2.28 -23.42
C VAL A 182 -12.45 -2.81 -22.00
N TYR A 183 -13.24 -3.85 -21.75
CA TYR A 183 -13.15 -4.71 -20.57
C TYR A 183 -13.37 -6.20 -20.97
N SER A 184 -13.10 -7.14 -20.04
CA SER A 184 -13.29 -8.57 -20.27
C SER A 184 -14.66 -9.07 -19.78
N GLN A 185 -15.20 -10.11 -20.42
CA GLN A 185 -16.37 -10.84 -19.89
C GLN A 185 -16.17 -11.35 -18.46
N LYS A 186 -14.94 -11.50 -18.00
CA LYS A 186 -14.62 -11.82 -16.60
C LYS A 186 -15.17 -10.77 -15.64
N PHE A 187 -15.18 -9.48 -16.03
CA PHE A 187 -15.84 -8.44 -15.25
C PHE A 187 -17.37 -8.65 -15.20
N THR A 188 -17.96 -9.10 -16.30
CA THR A 188 -19.40 -9.44 -16.33
C THR A 188 -19.71 -10.59 -15.38
N ALA A 189 -18.87 -11.63 -15.37
CA ALA A 189 -19.01 -12.77 -14.46
C ALA A 189 -18.88 -12.39 -12.98
N MET A 190 -18.09 -11.35 -12.67
CA MET A 190 -17.97 -10.79 -11.32
C MET A 190 -19.02 -9.70 -11.02
N GLY A 191 -19.98 -9.45 -11.91
CA GLY A 191 -21.04 -8.45 -11.72
C GLY A 191 -20.56 -6.99 -11.76
N ILE A 192 -19.35 -6.71 -12.25
CA ILE A 192 -18.77 -5.36 -12.27
C ILE A 192 -19.57 -4.42 -13.16
N PRO A 193 -19.94 -4.76 -14.44
CA PRO A 193 -20.74 -3.88 -15.27
C PRO A 193 -22.13 -3.55 -14.68
N ALA A 194 -22.76 -4.50 -14.01
CA ALA A 194 -24.02 -4.27 -13.30
C ALA A 194 -23.85 -3.32 -12.10
N ALA A 195 -22.72 -3.41 -11.40
CA ALA A 195 -22.39 -2.52 -10.28
C ALA A 195 -22.21 -1.05 -10.72
N TRP A 196 -21.72 -0.80 -11.94
CA TRP A 196 -21.51 0.55 -12.46
C TRP A 196 -22.79 1.39 -12.56
N SER A 197 -23.96 0.76 -12.67
CA SER A 197 -25.24 1.44 -12.59
C SER A 197 -25.54 2.03 -11.20
N TYR A 198 -24.81 1.62 -10.17
CA TYR A 198 -25.05 2.02 -8.78
C TYR A 198 -23.86 2.78 -8.18
N SER A 199 -22.66 2.55 -8.66
CA SER A 199 -21.44 3.17 -8.14
C SER A 199 -20.33 3.21 -9.19
N THR A 200 -19.56 4.28 -9.18
CA THR A 200 -18.44 4.51 -10.10
C THR A 200 -17.11 4.73 -9.35
N GLY A 201 -17.14 4.61 -8.02
CA GLY A 201 -16.00 4.93 -7.15
C GLY A 201 -15.83 6.43 -6.85
N ALA A 202 -16.78 7.28 -7.28
CA ALA A 202 -16.69 8.72 -7.05
C ALA A 202 -16.60 9.05 -5.56
N GLY A 203 -15.72 10.01 -5.20
CA GLY A 203 -15.51 10.44 -3.82
C GLY A 203 -14.51 9.58 -3.05
N ILE A 204 -14.09 8.42 -3.58
CA ILE A 204 -13.07 7.57 -2.96
C ILE A 204 -11.70 7.88 -3.56
N LYS A 205 -10.67 7.84 -2.73
CA LYS A 205 -9.28 7.95 -3.13
C LYS A 205 -8.58 6.62 -2.91
N ILE A 206 -8.07 6.03 -3.99
CA ILE A 206 -7.34 4.77 -3.98
C ILE A 206 -5.84 5.09 -4.01
N GLY A 207 -5.07 4.53 -3.09
CA GLY A 207 -3.61 4.52 -3.11
C GLY A 207 -3.12 3.23 -3.75
N LEU A 208 -2.38 3.35 -4.83
CA LEU A 208 -1.66 2.24 -5.45
C LEU A 208 -0.18 2.38 -5.07
N ILE A 209 0.31 1.44 -4.28
CA ILE A 209 1.73 1.35 -3.93
C ILE A 209 2.37 0.29 -4.84
N ASP A 210 3.16 0.75 -5.81
CA ASP A 210 3.67 -0.09 -6.89
C ASP A 210 4.93 0.54 -7.53
N THR A 211 5.22 0.23 -8.77
CA THR A 211 6.40 0.72 -9.52
C THR A 211 6.21 2.09 -10.16
N GLY A 212 5.07 2.76 -9.96
CA GLY A 212 4.77 4.06 -10.53
C GLY A 212 3.83 4.01 -11.73
N LEU A 213 3.76 5.10 -12.52
CA LEU A 213 2.98 5.19 -13.75
C LEU A 213 3.85 5.58 -14.94
N SER A 214 3.60 4.99 -16.11
CA SER A 214 4.33 5.34 -17.33
C SER A 214 4.08 6.79 -17.76
N SER A 215 5.16 7.52 -18.00
CA SER A 215 5.07 8.87 -18.59
C SER A 215 4.55 8.87 -20.04
N GLY A 216 4.60 7.74 -20.73
CA GLY A 216 4.07 7.56 -22.08
C GLY A 216 2.59 7.16 -22.12
N GLN A 217 1.98 6.81 -20.97
CA GLN A 217 0.57 6.43 -20.89
C GLN A 217 -0.31 7.67 -20.71
N GLY A 218 -0.86 8.19 -21.80
CA GLY A 218 -1.65 9.41 -21.81
C GLY A 218 -2.89 9.38 -20.90
N GLN A 219 -3.46 8.18 -20.64
CA GLN A 219 -4.62 8.05 -19.76
C GLN A 219 -4.33 8.43 -18.30
N PHE A 220 -3.07 8.44 -17.88
CA PHE A 220 -2.63 8.90 -16.56
C PHE A 220 -1.95 10.28 -16.62
N THR A 221 -2.39 11.13 -17.52
CA THR A 221 -1.97 12.52 -17.66
C THR A 221 -3.19 13.45 -17.63
N THR A 222 -3.25 14.42 -18.51
CA THR A 222 -4.39 15.35 -18.62
C THR A 222 -5.71 14.67 -18.98
N THR A 223 -5.67 13.50 -19.62
CA THR A 223 -6.88 12.74 -19.95
C THR A 223 -7.44 11.92 -18.79
N PHE A 224 -6.74 11.85 -17.65
CA PHE A 224 -7.23 11.11 -16.48
C PHE A 224 -8.63 11.56 -16.04
N THR A 225 -8.99 12.80 -16.28
CA THR A 225 -10.31 13.37 -15.97
C THR A 225 -11.21 13.53 -17.18
N SER A 226 -10.91 12.85 -18.29
CA SER A 226 -11.70 12.91 -19.54
C SER A 226 -12.91 11.97 -19.54
N GLY A 227 -13.76 12.12 -20.55
CA GLY A 227 -14.94 11.28 -20.76
C GLY A 227 -15.90 11.31 -19.57
N GLN A 228 -16.28 10.13 -19.08
CA GLN A 228 -17.13 10.00 -17.89
C GLN A 228 -16.35 10.05 -16.57
N SER A 229 -15.02 10.15 -16.62
CA SER A 229 -14.12 10.10 -15.48
C SER A 229 -13.83 11.48 -14.86
N THR A 230 -14.79 12.37 -14.85
CA THR A 230 -14.69 13.74 -14.30
C THR A 230 -14.77 13.77 -12.77
N GLY A 231 -14.29 14.86 -12.16
CA GLY A 231 -14.44 15.13 -10.73
C GLY A 231 -13.53 14.30 -9.82
N ARG A 232 -12.39 13.82 -10.36
CA ARG A 232 -11.36 13.06 -9.64
C ARG A 232 -9.96 13.64 -9.83
N THR A 233 -9.01 13.18 -9.07
CA THR A 233 -7.62 13.65 -9.12
C THR A 233 -6.65 12.50 -9.30
N LEU A 234 -5.51 12.78 -9.97
CA LEU A 234 -4.37 11.91 -10.02
C LEU A 234 -3.21 12.57 -9.26
N THR A 235 -2.62 11.84 -8.32
CA THR A 235 -1.40 12.25 -7.63
C THR A 235 -0.31 11.24 -7.96
N LEU A 236 0.80 11.72 -8.53
CA LEU A 236 2.02 10.95 -8.73
C LEU A 236 2.96 11.26 -7.58
N ALA A 237 3.33 10.24 -6.83
CA ALA A 237 4.21 10.36 -5.68
C ALA A 237 5.32 9.32 -5.75
N ARG A 238 6.41 9.59 -5.05
CA ARG A 238 7.53 8.67 -4.90
C ARG A 238 8.15 8.81 -3.52
N ILE A 239 8.73 7.77 -3.03
CA ILE A 239 9.60 7.83 -1.86
C ILE A 239 10.94 8.48 -2.22
N SER A 240 11.68 8.94 -1.22
CA SER A 240 12.90 9.73 -1.42
C SER A 240 14.00 8.98 -2.15
N SER A 241 14.08 7.65 -2.00
CA SER A 241 15.07 6.80 -2.68
C SER A 241 14.80 6.64 -4.18
N GLN A 242 13.58 6.92 -4.66
CA GLN A 242 13.26 6.83 -6.08
C GLN A 242 13.53 8.16 -6.81
N ALA A 243 14.22 8.10 -7.94
CA ALA A 243 14.57 9.28 -8.73
C ALA A 243 13.36 9.97 -9.35
N SER A 244 12.30 9.22 -9.68
CA SER A 244 11.08 9.73 -10.30
C SER A 244 9.86 8.94 -9.83
N ALA A 245 8.65 9.43 -10.09
CA ALA A 245 7.40 8.70 -9.89
C ALA A 245 7.00 7.86 -11.11
N TYR A 246 7.81 7.88 -12.17
CA TYR A 246 7.51 7.20 -13.41
C TYR A 246 7.90 5.72 -13.37
N ASP A 247 7.02 4.92 -13.94
CA ASP A 247 7.15 3.47 -14.02
C ASP A 247 8.16 3.07 -15.11
N GLU A 248 9.17 2.33 -14.73
CA GLU A 248 10.16 1.73 -15.62
C GLU A 248 9.94 0.23 -15.77
N CYS A 249 9.19 -0.36 -14.85
CA CYS A 249 8.87 -1.77 -14.79
C CYS A 249 7.65 -2.14 -15.63
N GLY A 250 6.63 -1.28 -15.65
CA GLY A 250 5.35 -1.49 -16.34
C GLY A 250 4.28 -2.10 -15.45
N HIS A 251 4.61 -2.58 -14.26
CA HIS A 251 3.64 -3.25 -13.39
C HIS A 251 2.62 -2.27 -12.81
N GLY A 252 3.06 -1.17 -12.20
CA GLY A 252 2.17 -0.17 -11.60
C GLY A 252 1.23 0.47 -12.62
N THR A 253 1.70 0.70 -13.83
CA THR A 253 0.86 1.23 -14.93
C THR A 253 -0.28 0.28 -15.25
N ARG A 254 -0.01 -1.03 -15.30
CA ARG A 254 -1.02 -2.06 -15.54
C ARG A 254 -2.01 -2.17 -14.38
N MET A 255 -1.54 -2.09 -13.14
CA MET A 255 -2.45 -2.06 -11.98
C MET A 255 -3.36 -0.85 -12.00
N ALA A 256 -2.82 0.34 -12.31
CA ALA A 256 -3.59 1.57 -12.43
C ALA A 256 -4.67 1.48 -13.52
N GLY A 257 -4.38 0.80 -14.63
CA GLY A 257 -5.33 0.57 -15.72
C GLY A 257 -6.58 -0.19 -15.25
N ILE A 258 -6.39 -1.27 -14.50
CA ILE A 258 -7.49 -2.05 -13.92
C ILE A 258 -8.28 -1.18 -12.93
N ILE A 259 -7.58 -0.42 -12.09
CA ILE A 259 -8.19 0.35 -11.01
C ILE A 259 -9.01 1.51 -11.58
N ALA A 260 -8.39 2.36 -12.39
CA ALA A 260 -8.91 3.71 -12.61
C ALA A 260 -8.62 4.30 -13.99
N ALA A 261 -8.36 3.49 -15.04
CA ALA A 261 -8.28 4.03 -16.39
C ALA A 261 -9.57 4.83 -16.71
N PRO A 262 -9.48 5.98 -17.39
CA PRO A 262 -10.65 6.81 -17.70
C PRO A 262 -11.60 6.10 -18.68
N TRP A 263 -12.88 6.42 -18.57
CA TRP A 263 -13.87 6.05 -19.56
C TRP A 263 -13.99 7.16 -20.61
N ASP A 264 -13.17 7.10 -21.63
CA ASP A 264 -13.05 8.12 -22.68
C ASP A 264 -13.02 7.53 -24.10
N GLY A 265 -13.19 6.22 -24.24
CA GLY A 265 -13.21 5.51 -25.51
C GLY A 265 -11.83 5.27 -26.12
N GLN A 266 -10.76 5.49 -25.36
CA GLN A 266 -9.39 5.43 -25.90
C GLN A 266 -8.67 4.10 -25.64
N ASN A 267 -9.06 3.38 -24.56
CA ASN A 267 -8.28 2.21 -24.12
C ASN A 267 -9.17 1.23 -23.30
N VAL A 268 -8.70 0.80 -22.14
CA VAL A 268 -9.48 -0.01 -21.21
C VAL A 268 -10.32 0.86 -20.29
N GLY A 269 -11.44 0.34 -19.81
CA GLY A 269 -12.25 0.97 -18.77
C GLY A 269 -11.83 0.49 -17.38
N GLY A 270 -11.31 1.39 -16.55
CA GLY A 270 -11.03 1.10 -15.16
C GLY A 270 -12.30 0.79 -14.37
N ILE A 271 -12.18 -0.09 -13.35
CA ILE A 271 -13.35 -0.53 -12.54
C ILE A 271 -13.90 0.64 -11.73
N ALA A 272 -13.04 1.37 -11.02
CA ALA A 272 -13.41 2.55 -10.23
C ALA A 272 -13.08 3.84 -11.00
N TYR A 273 -13.62 3.96 -12.20
CA TYR A 273 -13.25 4.99 -13.19
C TYR A 273 -13.53 6.44 -12.76
N ARG A 274 -14.19 6.67 -11.63
CA ARG A 274 -14.36 8.01 -11.01
C ARG A 274 -13.68 8.15 -9.66
N ALA A 275 -12.96 7.12 -9.19
CA ALA A 275 -12.13 7.25 -8.01
C ALA A 275 -10.89 8.11 -8.31
N SER A 276 -10.45 8.90 -7.34
CA SER A 276 -9.13 9.53 -7.37
C SER A 276 -8.04 8.48 -7.17
N LEU A 277 -6.89 8.67 -7.79
CA LEU A 277 -5.76 7.76 -7.70
C LEU A 277 -4.52 8.47 -7.15
N VAL A 278 -3.92 7.89 -6.12
CA VAL A 278 -2.57 8.21 -5.65
C VAL A 278 -1.67 7.06 -6.05
N SER A 279 -0.80 7.26 -7.02
CA SER A 279 0.22 6.28 -7.38
C SER A 279 1.51 6.62 -6.67
N VAL A 280 1.98 5.71 -5.83
CA VAL A 280 3.23 5.83 -5.09
C VAL A 280 4.25 4.85 -5.66
N ARG A 281 5.30 5.36 -6.27
CA ARG A 281 6.44 4.54 -6.65
C ARG A 281 7.28 4.24 -5.42
N HIS A 282 7.30 2.97 -4.98
CA HIS A 282 8.05 2.51 -3.83
C HIS A 282 9.33 1.78 -4.20
N ALA A 283 9.36 1.15 -5.39
CA ALA A 283 10.50 0.37 -5.87
C ALA A 283 10.54 0.34 -7.39
N SER A 284 11.62 -0.19 -7.94
CA SER A 284 11.76 -0.43 -9.40
C SER A 284 11.21 -1.78 -9.83
N GLY A 285 10.75 -2.61 -8.89
CA GLY A 285 10.14 -3.93 -9.11
C GLY A 285 9.09 -4.23 -8.07
N VAL A 286 8.52 -5.43 -8.13
CA VAL A 286 7.39 -5.84 -7.27
C VAL A 286 7.82 -6.61 -6.02
N ALA A 287 9.04 -7.11 -5.97
CA ALA A 287 9.61 -7.72 -4.76
C ALA A 287 10.29 -6.63 -3.92
N THR A 288 9.87 -6.48 -2.68
CA THR A 288 10.40 -5.45 -1.78
C THR A 288 11.63 -5.95 -1.05
N VAL A 289 12.73 -5.22 -1.21
CA VAL A 289 14.01 -5.49 -0.56
C VAL A 289 14.43 -4.40 0.44
N ASN A 290 13.64 -3.33 0.59
CA ASN A 290 13.91 -2.22 1.51
C ASN A 290 12.69 -1.96 2.38
N SER A 291 12.79 -2.30 3.68
CA SER A 291 11.70 -2.16 4.63
C SER A 291 11.33 -0.70 4.91
N SER A 292 12.33 0.19 4.96
CA SER A 292 12.10 1.62 5.21
C SER A 292 11.41 2.30 4.02
N ASP A 293 11.78 1.94 2.80
CA ASP A 293 11.14 2.45 1.59
C ASP A 293 9.69 1.97 1.48
N ALA A 294 9.44 0.70 1.79
CA ALA A 294 8.09 0.16 1.80
C ALA A 294 7.22 0.84 2.87
N ALA A 295 7.74 1.01 4.10
CA ALA A 295 7.04 1.72 5.17
C ALA A 295 6.75 3.19 4.78
N ALA A 296 7.74 3.89 4.22
CA ALA A 296 7.57 5.26 3.75
C ALA A 296 6.50 5.36 2.65
N SER A 297 6.38 4.36 1.78
CA SER A 297 5.37 4.34 0.72
C SER A 297 3.94 4.18 1.27
N VAL A 298 3.76 3.32 2.29
CA VAL A 298 2.48 3.18 3.00
C VAL A 298 2.08 4.51 3.63
N ARG A 299 3.01 5.14 4.35
CA ARG A 299 2.81 6.46 4.95
C ARG A 299 2.41 7.50 3.91
N LEU A 300 3.17 7.59 2.82
CA LEU A 300 2.95 8.61 1.78
C LEU A 300 1.58 8.49 1.12
N ALA A 301 1.15 7.26 0.76
CA ALA A 301 -0.18 7.03 0.19
C ALA A 301 -1.29 7.52 1.14
N ASN A 302 -1.15 7.21 2.43
CA ASN A 302 -2.12 7.62 3.45
C ASN A 302 -2.11 9.13 3.72
N GLN A 303 -0.94 9.77 3.76
CA GLN A 303 -0.82 11.23 3.90
C GLN A 303 -1.44 11.98 2.72
N GLN A 304 -1.49 11.37 1.53
CA GLN A 304 -2.24 11.89 0.38
C GLN A 304 -3.77 11.65 0.50
N GLY A 305 -4.23 11.05 1.60
CA GLY A 305 -5.64 10.86 1.92
C GLY A 305 -6.27 9.64 1.24
N ALA A 306 -5.51 8.63 0.88
CA ALA A 306 -6.06 7.39 0.37
C ALA A 306 -6.85 6.65 1.46
N GLN A 307 -8.02 6.12 1.10
CA GLN A 307 -8.93 5.37 1.97
C GLN A 307 -8.84 3.87 1.70
N VAL A 308 -8.58 3.50 0.46
CA VAL A 308 -8.34 2.14 -0.01
C VAL A 308 -6.89 2.09 -0.49
N ILE A 309 -6.11 1.17 0.04
CA ILE A 309 -4.71 0.97 -0.38
C ILE A 309 -4.58 -0.38 -1.07
N VAL A 310 -4.06 -0.36 -2.29
CA VAL A 310 -3.72 -1.55 -3.08
C VAL A 310 -2.21 -1.72 -3.06
N MET A 311 -1.75 -2.80 -2.45
CA MET A 311 -0.35 -3.20 -2.37
C MET A 311 -0.15 -4.42 -3.27
N ALA A 312 0.25 -4.17 -4.52
CA ALA A 312 0.47 -5.23 -5.50
C ALA A 312 1.96 -5.63 -5.57
N TRP A 313 2.61 -5.64 -4.44
CA TRP A 313 4.00 -6.03 -4.22
C TRP A 313 4.09 -7.02 -3.05
N GLU A 314 5.24 -7.67 -2.91
CA GLU A 314 5.42 -8.75 -1.95
C GLU A 314 6.80 -8.74 -1.30
N SER A 315 6.90 -9.37 -0.12
CA SER A 315 8.13 -9.71 0.57
C SER A 315 8.02 -11.12 1.17
N LEU A 316 9.08 -11.92 1.02
CA LEU A 316 9.17 -13.22 1.69
C LEU A 316 9.48 -13.08 3.19
N ASN A 317 9.95 -11.91 3.60
CA ASN A 317 10.24 -11.61 4.99
C ASN A 317 9.15 -10.73 5.58
N TRP A 318 8.79 -10.98 6.83
CA TRP A 318 7.97 -10.06 7.58
C TRP A 318 8.74 -8.78 7.88
N LEU A 319 8.18 -7.63 7.51
CA LEU A 319 8.80 -6.31 7.66
C LEU A 319 8.06 -5.54 8.76
N TRP A 320 8.66 -5.51 9.95
CA TRP A 320 8.04 -4.93 11.15
C TRP A 320 7.73 -3.44 11.01
N GLN A 321 8.63 -2.68 10.38
CA GLN A 321 8.42 -1.25 10.15
C GLN A 321 7.22 -0.99 9.23
N VAL A 322 7.02 -1.83 8.22
CA VAL A 322 5.86 -1.76 7.33
C VAL A 322 4.59 -2.13 8.08
N SER A 323 4.64 -3.18 8.91
CA SER A 323 3.47 -3.58 9.67
C SER A 323 3.05 -2.52 10.69
N ASP A 324 4.00 -1.76 11.27
CA ASP A 324 3.70 -0.63 12.14
C ASP A 324 2.94 0.48 11.40
N GLU A 325 3.32 0.78 10.17
CA GLU A 325 2.59 1.75 9.33
C GLU A 325 1.17 1.25 9.01
N ILE A 326 1.05 0.01 8.54
CA ILE A 326 -0.26 -0.57 8.20
C ILE A 326 -1.18 -0.54 9.43
N GLU A 327 -0.71 -1.00 10.59
CA GLU A 327 -1.49 -1.00 11.84
C GLU A 327 -1.89 0.41 12.25
N TYR A 328 -0.97 1.38 12.20
CA TYR A 328 -1.25 2.77 12.55
C TYR A 328 -2.39 3.35 11.71
N TRP A 329 -2.33 3.19 10.39
CA TRP A 329 -3.34 3.74 9.49
C TRP A 329 -4.63 2.94 9.50
N HIS A 330 -4.55 1.63 9.66
CA HIS A 330 -5.71 0.75 9.76
C HIS A 330 -6.54 1.08 10.99
N TYR A 331 -5.94 1.06 12.18
CA TYR A 331 -6.67 1.29 13.42
C TYR A 331 -6.92 2.78 13.70
N GLY A 332 -5.99 3.64 13.35
CA GLY A 332 -6.05 5.06 13.68
C GLY A 332 -6.82 5.91 12.66
N ARG A 333 -6.91 5.48 11.40
CA ARG A 333 -7.48 6.30 10.32
C ARG A 333 -8.49 5.57 9.44
N GLN A 334 -8.92 4.39 9.83
CA GLN A 334 -9.94 3.62 9.12
C GLN A 334 -9.58 3.29 7.66
N VAL A 335 -8.29 3.06 7.39
CA VAL A 335 -7.82 2.73 6.05
C VAL A 335 -7.99 1.25 5.78
N LEU A 336 -8.47 0.88 4.59
CA LEU A 336 -8.65 -0.49 4.15
C LEU A 336 -7.52 -0.89 3.20
N PHE A 337 -6.77 -1.91 3.60
CA PHE A 337 -5.61 -2.42 2.86
C PHE A 337 -5.93 -3.71 2.12
N PHE A 338 -5.43 -3.82 0.89
CA PHE A 338 -5.47 -5.02 0.06
C PHE A 338 -4.05 -5.41 -0.32
N GLY A 339 -3.71 -6.68 -0.14
CA GLY A 339 -2.41 -7.24 -0.45
C GLY A 339 -2.49 -8.41 -1.42
N ALA A 340 -1.56 -8.48 -2.35
CA ALA A 340 -1.43 -9.61 -3.25
C ALA A 340 -0.91 -10.83 -2.48
N ALA A 341 -1.60 -11.96 -2.60
CA ALA A 341 -1.23 -13.19 -1.89
C ALA A 341 0.17 -13.70 -2.25
N GLY A 342 0.65 -13.35 -3.44
CA GLY A 342 1.95 -13.70 -3.99
C GLY A 342 1.84 -14.32 -5.38
N THR A 343 2.91 -14.19 -6.16
CA THR A 343 3.04 -14.80 -7.48
C THR A 343 4.47 -15.30 -7.68
N SER A 344 4.65 -16.58 -7.90
CA SER A 344 5.94 -17.23 -8.13
C SER A 344 5.94 -18.03 -9.43
N GLY A 345 7.02 -18.76 -9.69
CA GLY A 345 7.02 -19.74 -10.79
C GLY A 345 6.33 -21.05 -10.40
N CYS A 346 5.81 -21.77 -11.37
CA CYS A 346 5.22 -23.12 -11.18
C CYS A 346 6.28 -24.20 -10.88
N TRP A 347 7.14 -24.02 -9.91
CA TRP A 347 8.34 -24.88 -9.78
C TRP A 347 8.21 -25.99 -8.76
N ASP A 348 7.51 -25.79 -7.65
CA ASP A 348 7.54 -26.75 -6.54
C ASP A 348 6.23 -26.87 -5.72
N GLY A 349 5.24 -26.03 -5.93
CA GLY A 349 3.97 -26.03 -5.20
C GLY A 349 4.07 -25.74 -3.69
N ILE A 350 5.29 -25.67 -3.13
CA ILE A 350 5.51 -25.43 -1.68
C ILE A 350 5.37 -23.96 -1.38
N LEU A 351 5.94 -23.08 -2.22
CA LEU A 351 5.83 -21.63 -2.04
C LEU A 351 4.41 -21.15 -2.31
N ASP A 352 3.72 -21.75 -3.28
CA ASP A 352 2.37 -21.34 -3.69
C ASP A 352 1.32 -21.53 -2.58
N SER A 353 1.55 -22.45 -1.64
CA SER A 353 0.63 -22.75 -0.54
C SER A 353 0.74 -21.77 0.65
N ASN A 354 1.46 -20.68 0.52
CA ASN A 354 1.63 -19.67 1.56
C ASN A 354 1.38 -18.27 1.02
N VAL A 355 0.56 -17.52 1.74
CA VAL A 355 0.39 -16.08 1.49
C VAL A 355 1.62 -15.34 1.98
N VAL A 356 2.12 -14.40 1.19
CA VAL A 356 3.31 -13.61 1.51
C VAL A 356 2.98 -12.27 2.16
N PHE A 357 3.95 -11.68 2.84
CA PHE A 357 3.82 -10.34 3.42
C PHE A 357 3.70 -9.26 2.31
N PRO A 358 2.82 -8.25 2.48
CA PRO A 358 2.01 -7.92 3.66
C PRO A 358 0.60 -8.53 3.65
N ALA A 359 0.25 -9.35 2.65
CA ALA A 359 -1.08 -9.92 2.54
C ALA A 359 -1.43 -10.88 3.69
N ASP A 360 -0.42 -11.49 4.31
CA ASP A 360 -0.59 -12.39 5.46
C ASP A 360 -0.85 -11.65 6.80
N MET A 361 -0.96 -10.29 6.77
CA MET A 361 -1.36 -9.49 7.95
C MET A 361 -2.87 -9.52 8.16
N PRO A 362 -3.38 -9.61 9.40
CA PRO A 362 -4.82 -9.57 9.69
C PRO A 362 -5.49 -8.25 9.27
N GLU A 363 -4.73 -7.15 9.26
CA GLU A 363 -5.17 -5.81 8.85
C GLU A 363 -5.32 -5.66 7.33
N VAL A 364 -4.80 -6.61 6.57
CA VAL A 364 -4.77 -6.59 5.11
C VAL A 364 -5.73 -7.64 4.56
N VAL A 365 -6.53 -7.29 3.59
CA VAL A 365 -7.35 -8.23 2.82
C VAL A 365 -6.43 -8.96 1.84
N ALA A 366 -6.12 -10.22 2.12
CA ALA A 366 -5.33 -11.05 1.23
C ALA A 366 -6.14 -11.46 0.01
N VAL A 367 -5.62 -11.19 -1.18
CA VAL A 367 -6.30 -11.48 -2.43
C VAL A 367 -5.47 -12.39 -3.32
N THR A 368 -6.07 -13.49 -3.74
CA THR A 368 -5.51 -14.38 -4.77
C THR A 368 -6.35 -14.36 -6.04
N GLY A 369 -5.89 -15.06 -7.07
CA GLY A 369 -6.56 -15.11 -8.36
C GLY A 369 -6.93 -16.53 -8.78
N VAL A 370 -8.07 -16.65 -9.47
CA VAL A 370 -8.57 -17.92 -10.02
C VAL A 370 -8.71 -17.83 -11.53
N THR A 371 -8.65 -18.97 -12.20
CA THR A 371 -8.84 -19.06 -13.65
C THR A 371 -10.32 -18.98 -14.03
N TYR A 372 -10.61 -18.40 -15.19
CA TYR A 372 -11.96 -18.32 -15.76
C TYR A 372 -12.15 -19.39 -16.86
N PRO A 373 -13.34 -20.02 -16.97
CA PRO A 373 -14.47 -19.99 -16.07
C PRO A 373 -14.37 -21.09 -14.97
N GLY A 374 -14.49 -20.70 -13.71
CA GLY A 374 -14.69 -21.65 -12.59
C GLY A 374 -13.53 -22.59 -12.27
N GLY A 375 -12.32 -22.31 -12.78
CA GLY A 375 -11.10 -22.99 -12.38
C GLY A 375 -10.61 -22.51 -11.01
N GLY A 376 -9.85 -23.33 -10.30
CA GLY A 376 -9.21 -22.96 -9.04
C GLY A 376 -8.01 -22.02 -9.23
N VAL A 377 -7.25 -21.88 -8.18
CA VAL A 377 -5.98 -21.13 -8.19
C VAL A 377 -4.97 -21.88 -9.06
N PRO A 378 -4.44 -21.28 -10.12
CA PRO A 378 -3.43 -21.95 -10.95
C PRO A 378 -2.09 -21.96 -10.25
N CYS A 379 -1.20 -22.89 -10.65
CA CYS A 379 0.15 -22.95 -10.12
C CYS A 379 0.89 -21.62 -10.30
N GLY A 380 1.79 -21.29 -9.38
CA GLY A 380 2.52 -20.03 -9.36
C GLY A 380 1.71 -18.86 -8.78
N ILE A 381 0.44 -19.05 -8.45
CA ILE A 381 -0.37 -18.07 -7.73
C ILE A 381 -0.52 -18.54 -6.30
N HIS A 382 -0.08 -17.70 -5.35
CA HIS A 382 -0.11 -18.08 -3.95
C HIS A 382 -1.53 -18.12 -3.40
N HIS A 383 -1.76 -19.07 -2.51
CA HIS A 383 -3.05 -19.36 -1.88
C HIS A 383 -2.85 -19.87 -0.46
N GLY A 384 -3.92 -20.10 0.27
CA GLY A 384 -3.84 -20.64 1.64
C GLY A 384 -4.88 -20.04 2.57
N SER A 385 -4.81 -20.42 3.85
CA SER A 385 -5.82 -20.05 4.86
C SER A 385 -5.93 -18.55 5.13
N ASP A 386 -4.89 -17.77 4.84
CA ASP A 386 -4.91 -16.33 5.02
C ASP A 386 -5.63 -15.60 3.87
N VAL A 387 -5.79 -16.23 2.70
CA VAL A 387 -6.57 -15.67 1.59
C VAL A 387 -7.99 -15.36 2.05
N GLU A 388 -8.47 -14.19 1.69
CA GLU A 388 -9.80 -13.73 2.05
C GLU A 388 -10.77 -13.70 0.88
N LEU A 389 -10.32 -13.21 -0.27
CA LEU A 389 -11.12 -13.02 -1.47
C LEU A 389 -10.36 -13.38 -2.74
N THR A 390 -11.09 -13.68 -3.80
CA THR A 390 -10.52 -13.94 -5.12
C THR A 390 -11.15 -13.08 -6.21
N SER A 391 -10.42 -12.93 -7.30
CA SER A 391 -10.92 -12.42 -8.57
C SER A 391 -10.41 -13.29 -9.73
N TYR A 392 -11.01 -13.15 -10.90
CA TYR A 392 -10.45 -13.77 -12.10
C TYR A 392 -9.14 -13.12 -12.51
N LEU A 393 -8.20 -13.97 -12.94
CA LEU A 393 -6.94 -13.58 -13.55
C LEU A 393 -7.12 -13.19 -15.03
N ASP A 394 -6.04 -12.65 -15.62
CA ASP A 394 -5.95 -12.31 -17.04
C ASP A 394 -7.06 -11.36 -17.50
N VAL A 395 -7.00 -10.14 -17.06
CA VAL A 395 -7.88 -9.06 -17.51
C VAL A 395 -7.10 -8.05 -18.37
N PRO A 396 -7.78 -7.32 -19.27
CA PRO A 396 -7.14 -6.25 -20.04
C PRO A 396 -6.77 -5.08 -19.13
N SER A 397 -5.64 -4.45 -19.44
CA SER A 397 -5.15 -3.26 -18.77
C SER A 397 -4.38 -2.36 -19.72
N THR A 398 -4.00 -1.18 -19.24
CA THR A 398 -3.14 -0.23 -19.96
C THR A 398 -1.71 -0.73 -20.06
N GLY A 399 -1.05 -0.53 -21.20
CA GLY A 399 0.37 -0.75 -21.37
C GLY A 399 1.18 0.54 -21.23
N ARG A 400 2.32 0.59 -21.92
CA ARG A 400 3.27 1.70 -21.83
C ARG A 400 2.74 3.00 -22.43
N TYR A 401 2.02 2.91 -23.55
CA TYR A 401 1.53 4.03 -24.31
C TYR A 401 0.00 4.05 -24.36
N THR A 402 -0.56 5.19 -24.71
CA THR A 402 -2.01 5.42 -24.70
C THR A 402 -2.81 4.38 -25.48
N ALA A 403 -2.29 3.89 -26.60
CA ALA A 403 -2.99 2.90 -27.43
C ALA A 403 -2.78 1.45 -26.97
N ASP A 404 -1.88 1.20 -26.01
CA ASP A 404 -1.53 -0.16 -25.61
C ASP A 404 -2.61 -0.75 -24.70
N ILE A 405 -3.25 -1.82 -25.16
CA ILE A 405 -4.09 -2.70 -24.33
C ILE A 405 -3.35 -4.01 -24.16
N VAL A 406 -3.02 -4.34 -22.92
CA VAL A 406 -2.20 -5.50 -22.57
C VAL A 406 -2.93 -6.42 -21.61
N GLY A 407 -2.55 -7.70 -21.59
CA GLY A 407 -3.03 -8.66 -20.61
C GLY A 407 -2.30 -8.49 -19.28
N MET A 408 -3.02 -8.74 -18.18
CA MET A 408 -2.47 -8.74 -16.84
C MET A 408 -3.00 -9.90 -16.03
N GLY A 409 -2.07 -10.72 -15.51
CA GLY A 409 -2.32 -11.83 -14.59
C GLY A 409 -1.67 -11.62 -13.21
N GLY A 410 -1.56 -12.68 -12.43
CA GLY A 410 -0.96 -12.67 -11.09
C GLY A 410 -1.93 -12.26 -9.99
N SER A 411 -1.59 -12.55 -8.73
CA SER A 411 -2.34 -12.10 -7.55
C SER A 411 -2.44 -10.57 -7.47
N SER A 412 -1.47 -9.84 -8.04
CA SER A 412 -1.49 -8.38 -8.19
C SER A 412 -2.71 -7.90 -8.99
N ASN A 413 -3.02 -8.56 -10.12
CA ASN A 413 -4.23 -8.31 -10.91
C ASN A 413 -5.50 -8.46 -10.05
N ALA A 414 -5.59 -9.58 -9.34
CA ALA A 414 -6.74 -9.86 -8.49
C ALA A 414 -6.91 -8.79 -7.40
N THR A 415 -5.79 -8.36 -6.80
CA THR A 415 -5.78 -7.32 -5.76
C THR A 415 -6.25 -5.98 -6.30
N ALA A 416 -5.83 -5.60 -7.50
CA ALA A 416 -6.30 -4.38 -8.17
C ALA A 416 -7.81 -4.43 -8.44
N VAL A 417 -8.34 -5.57 -8.88
CA VAL A 417 -9.78 -5.76 -9.11
C VAL A 417 -10.55 -5.65 -7.80
N VAL A 418 -10.17 -6.41 -6.75
CA VAL A 418 -10.90 -6.43 -5.48
C VAL A 418 -10.84 -5.08 -4.77
N GLY A 419 -9.68 -4.42 -4.74
CA GLY A 419 -9.53 -3.08 -4.19
C GLY A 419 -10.39 -2.04 -4.91
N SER A 420 -10.53 -2.17 -6.22
CA SER A 420 -11.43 -1.31 -7.01
C SER A 420 -12.90 -1.53 -6.67
N VAL A 421 -13.32 -2.79 -6.49
CA VAL A 421 -14.69 -3.11 -6.06
C VAL A 421 -14.96 -2.58 -4.66
N ALA A 422 -13.99 -2.62 -3.74
CA ALA A 422 -14.10 -1.98 -2.44
C ALA A 422 -14.38 -0.48 -2.54
N ALA A 423 -13.73 0.22 -3.46
CA ALA A 423 -13.99 1.63 -3.73
C ALA A 423 -15.41 1.86 -4.28
N LEU A 424 -15.94 0.95 -5.13
CA LEU A 424 -17.35 1.02 -5.56
C LEU A 424 -18.30 0.87 -4.37
N VAL A 425 -18.06 -0.12 -3.48
CA VAL A 425 -18.87 -0.36 -2.28
C VAL A 425 -18.87 0.86 -1.37
N TRP A 426 -17.68 1.41 -1.10
CA TRP A 426 -17.54 2.55 -0.19
C TRP A 426 -18.14 3.83 -0.76
N SER A 427 -17.94 4.08 -2.06
CA SER A 427 -18.57 5.20 -2.77
C SER A 427 -20.09 5.15 -2.71
N ARG A 428 -20.69 3.97 -2.78
CA ARG A 428 -22.14 3.78 -2.64
C ARG A 428 -22.62 3.98 -1.22
N ASN A 429 -21.79 3.66 -0.24
CA ASN A 429 -22.10 3.66 1.18
C ASN A 429 -21.09 4.51 1.96
N PRO A 430 -21.07 5.85 1.79
CA PRO A 430 -20.03 6.71 2.35
C PRO A 430 -20.00 6.75 3.89
N GLY A 431 -21.06 6.30 4.55
CA GLY A 431 -21.12 6.14 6.00
C GLY A 431 -20.56 4.81 6.52
N PHE A 432 -20.13 3.89 5.66
CA PHE A 432 -19.53 2.63 6.12
C PHE A 432 -18.14 2.86 6.70
N THR A 433 -17.84 2.13 7.78
CA THR A 433 -16.46 1.95 8.23
C THR A 433 -15.71 1.02 7.27
N ARG A 434 -14.38 1.01 7.34
CA ARG A 434 -13.57 0.05 6.58
C ARG A 434 -14.00 -1.41 6.82
N ASP A 435 -14.33 -1.75 8.08
CA ASP A 435 -14.72 -3.12 8.45
C ASP A 435 -16.09 -3.49 7.86
N GLN A 436 -17.00 -2.52 7.74
CA GLN A 436 -18.27 -2.73 7.07
C GLN A 436 -18.09 -2.92 5.55
N VAL A 437 -17.14 -2.20 4.93
CA VAL A 437 -16.79 -2.44 3.51
C VAL A 437 -16.18 -3.83 3.34
N ARG A 438 -15.21 -4.20 4.18
CA ARG A 438 -14.59 -5.54 4.17
C ARG A 438 -15.65 -6.64 4.38
N ALA A 439 -16.47 -6.53 5.39
CA ALA A 439 -17.55 -7.49 5.66
C ALA A 439 -18.54 -7.58 4.49
N ARG A 440 -18.88 -6.49 3.83
CA ARG A 440 -19.77 -6.49 2.66
C ARG A 440 -19.17 -7.28 1.49
N LEU A 441 -17.86 -7.13 1.22
CA LEU A 441 -17.17 -7.91 0.19
C LEU A 441 -17.21 -9.41 0.53
N GLN A 442 -16.92 -9.78 1.77
CA GLN A 442 -16.94 -11.17 2.25
C GLN A 442 -18.36 -11.77 2.14
N GLN A 443 -19.37 -11.07 2.69
CA GLN A 443 -20.76 -11.54 2.76
C GLN A 443 -21.41 -11.77 1.41
N THR A 444 -20.87 -11.15 0.36
CA THR A 444 -21.40 -11.27 -1.01
C THR A 444 -20.53 -12.11 -1.94
N ALA A 445 -19.41 -12.63 -1.43
CA ALA A 445 -18.52 -13.53 -2.15
C ALA A 445 -19.10 -14.95 -2.27
N GLN A 446 -18.49 -15.74 -3.14
CA GLN A 446 -19.02 -17.00 -3.66
C GLN A 446 -19.34 -18.04 -2.57
N TYR A 447 -18.48 -18.19 -1.57
CA TYR A 447 -18.58 -19.27 -0.57
C TYR A 447 -19.19 -18.84 0.75
N TYR A 448 -19.41 -17.53 0.95
CA TYR A 448 -19.96 -17.04 2.23
C TYR A 448 -21.25 -17.77 2.63
N PRO A 449 -21.44 -18.18 3.91
CA PRO A 449 -20.61 -17.87 5.09
C PRO A 449 -19.40 -18.82 5.30
N SER A 450 -19.24 -19.84 4.48
CA SER A 450 -18.10 -20.75 4.55
C SER A 450 -16.83 -20.12 3.97
N ARG A 451 -15.68 -20.69 4.32
CA ARG A 451 -14.39 -20.35 3.71
C ARG A 451 -13.80 -21.62 3.06
N ASN A 452 -13.25 -21.45 1.88
CA ASN A 452 -12.36 -22.41 1.24
C ASN A 452 -10.94 -22.22 1.80
N GLY A 453 -10.18 -23.30 1.98
CA GLY A 453 -8.82 -23.24 2.53
C GLY A 453 -7.78 -22.55 1.62
N GLU A 454 -8.08 -22.43 0.34
CA GLU A 454 -7.19 -21.84 -0.68
C GLU A 454 -7.70 -20.47 -1.17
N GLU A 455 -9.00 -20.28 -1.23
CA GLU A 455 -9.67 -19.15 -1.87
C GLU A 455 -10.39 -18.21 -0.88
N GLY A 456 -10.37 -18.53 0.40
CA GLY A 456 -11.08 -17.76 1.41
C GLY A 456 -12.60 -17.78 1.20
N TYR A 457 -13.27 -16.62 1.16
CA TYR A 457 -14.69 -16.51 0.82
C TYR A 457 -14.97 -16.64 -0.69
N GLY A 458 -13.90 -16.79 -1.50
CA GLY A 458 -13.98 -17.05 -2.93
C GLY A 458 -14.17 -15.80 -3.79
N LEU A 459 -14.71 -16.03 -4.98
CA LEU A 459 -14.86 -15.03 -6.02
C LEU A 459 -15.77 -13.87 -5.58
N ILE A 460 -15.31 -12.65 -5.75
CA ILE A 460 -16.11 -11.43 -5.48
C ILE A 460 -17.30 -11.33 -6.42
N ASN A 461 -18.36 -10.67 -5.94
CA ASN A 461 -19.48 -10.24 -6.76
C ASN A 461 -19.75 -8.75 -6.53
N ALA A 462 -19.29 -7.91 -7.46
CA ALA A 462 -19.36 -6.45 -7.33
C ALA A 462 -20.80 -5.93 -7.26
N TYR A 463 -21.72 -6.49 -8.06
CA TYR A 463 -23.12 -6.09 -8.03
C TYR A 463 -23.75 -6.33 -6.66
N ARG A 464 -23.61 -7.54 -6.13
CA ARG A 464 -24.13 -7.88 -4.79
C ARG A 464 -23.47 -7.04 -3.70
N ALA A 465 -22.16 -6.82 -3.79
CA ALA A 465 -21.42 -6.02 -2.82
C ALA A 465 -21.90 -4.55 -2.78
N VAL A 466 -22.13 -3.95 -3.95
CA VAL A 466 -22.58 -2.56 -4.06
C VAL A 466 -24.06 -2.39 -3.66
N THR A 467 -24.92 -3.33 -4.03
CA THR A 467 -26.37 -3.26 -3.78
C THR A 467 -26.80 -3.83 -2.43
N GLY A 468 -26.05 -4.79 -1.90
CA GLY A 468 -26.36 -5.48 -0.64
C GLY A 468 -27.31 -6.67 -0.77
N PHE A 469 -27.54 -7.17 -2.00
CA PHE A 469 -28.46 -8.27 -2.30
C PHE A 469 -27.74 -9.50 -2.83
#